data_15632f89567f9fe50f28ff5c3c4d9497
#
_entry.id   15632f89567f9fe50f28ff5c3c4d9497
#
_cell.length_a   1.000
_cell.length_b   1.000
_cell.length_c   1.000
_cell.angle_alpha   90.00
_cell.angle_beta   90.00
_cell.angle_gamma   90.00
#
_symmetry.space_group_name_H-M   'P 1'
#
loop_
_entity.id
_entity.type
_entity.pdbx_description
1 polymer ?
#
loop_
_entity_poly.entity_id
_entity_poly.type
_entity_poly.pdbx_seq_one_letter_code
_entity_poly.pdbx_strand_id
1 'polypeptide(L)' 'MNDSIGLYLNDIGKVALLTAEDERELSKAIEAGRDAATRLEAGERGAALRRDLRNAATAKDRFIRSNLRLVVSIARR' A
#
# COMPACT_ATOMS: atom_id res chain seq x y z
N MET A 1 16.76 -24.34 5.93
CA MET A 1 15.69 -24.15 5.34
C MET A 1 15.29 -22.81 5.33
N ASN A 2 15.34 -22.09 5.81
CA ASN A 2 14.67 -20.98 5.92
C ASN A 2 15.28 -19.70 5.61
N ASP A 3 16.27 -19.74 4.68
CA ASP A 3 16.86 -18.52 4.16
C ASP A 3 15.82 -17.62 3.51
N SER A 4 14.85 -18.21 2.80
CA SER A 4 13.78 -17.41 2.19
C SER A 4 12.87 -16.80 3.22
N ILE A 5 12.58 -17.51 4.32
CA ILE A 5 11.79 -16.96 5.42
C ILE A 5 12.57 -15.88 6.14
N GLY A 6 13.85 -16.09 6.37
CA GLY A 6 14.72 -15.10 7.00
C GLY A 6 14.81 -13.81 6.19
N LEU A 7 14.98 -13.94 4.88
CA LEU A 7 15.00 -12.79 3.99
C LEU A 7 13.67 -12.04 3.97
N TYR A 8 12.56 -12.79 3.97
CA TYR A 8 11.23 -12.20 4.00
C TYR A 8 11.00 -11.40 5.29
N LEU A 9 11.34 -11.97 6.43
CA LEU A 9 11.20 -11.27 7.72
C LEU A 9 12.09 -10.04 7.80
N ASN A 10 13.29 -10.11 7.26
CA ASN A 10 14.20 -8.99 7.23
C ASN A 10 13.65 -7.86 6.35
N ASP A 11 13.08 -8.19 5.20
CA ASP A 11 12.49 -7.23 4.29
C ASP A 11 11.28 -6.55 4.93
N ILE A 12 10.40 -7.32 5.56
CA ILE A 12 9.23 -6.78 6.26
C ILE A 12 9.67 -5.89 7.43
N GLY A 13 10.73 -6.27 8.13
CA GLY A 13 11.25 -5.49 9.24
C GLY A 13 11.75 -4.11 8.86
N LYS A 14 12.07 -3.90 7.58
CA LYS A 14 12.49 -2.60 7.08
C LYS A 14 11.32 -1.66 6.79
N VAL A 15 10.10 -2.19 6.72
CA VAL A 15 8.91 -1.38 6.47
C VAL A 15 8.50 -0.69 7.77
N ALA A 16 8.42 0.63 7.74
CA ALA A 16 8.00 1.40 8.90
C ALA A 16 6.51 1.19 9.17
N LEU A 17 6.14 1.14 10.45
CA LEU A 17 4.74 1.13 10.82
C LEU A 17 4.11 2.48 10.47
N LEU A 18 2.84 2.43 10.08
CA LEU A 18 2.13 3.63 9.69
C LEU A 18 1.65 4.42 10.91
N THR A 19 1.81 5.73 10.84
CA THR A 19 1.20 6.64 11.81
C THR A 19 -0.25 6.92 11.38
N ALA A 20 -1.04 7.53 12.26
CA ALA A 20 -2.41 7.93 11.92
C ALA A 20 -2.43 8.91 10.74
N GLU A 21 -1.44 9.79 10.66
CA GLU A 21 -1.31 10.73 9.55
C GLU A 21 -0.99 10.00 8.24
N ASP A 22 -0.08 9.04 8.30
CA ASP A 22 0.26 8.21 7.14
C ASP A 22 -0.97 7.46 6.62
N GLU A 23 -1.74 6.86 7.52
CA GLU A 23 -2.97 6.15 7.16
C GLU A 23 -3.97 7.07 6.46
N ARG A 24 -4.10 8.29 6.96
CA ARG A 24 -4.99 9.28 6.39
C ARG A 24 -4.58 9.66 4.98
N GLU A 25 -3.28 9.89 4.76
CA GLU A 25 -2.75 10.23 3.45
C GLU A 25 -2.89 9.09 2.45
N LEU A 26 -2.61 7.86 2.90
CA LEU A 26 -2.76 6.68 2.06
C LEU A 26 -4.22 6.44 1.70
N SER A 27 -5.14 6.67 2.63
CA SER A 27 -6.57 6.56 2.38
C SER A 27 -7.03 7.55 1.32
N LYS A 28 -6.54 8.79 1.38
CA LYS A 28 -6.84 9.80 0.35
C LYS A 28 -6.35 9.36 -1.02
N ALA A 29 -5.14 8.79 -1.09
CA ALA A 29 -4.59 8.32 -2.35
C ALA A 29 -5.43 7.17 -2.93
N ILE A 30 -5.91 6.27 -2.08
CA ILE A 30 -6.75 5.14 -2.50
C ILE A 30 -8.10 5.66 -3.00
N GLU A 31 -8.69 6.64 -2.33
CA GLU A 31 -9.95 7.24 -2.76
C GLU A 31 -9.80 7.96 -4.10
N ALA A 32 -8.70 8.71 -4.27
CA ALA A 32 -8.42 9.37 -5.53
C ALA A 32 -8.27 8.37 -6.67
N GLY A 33 -7.62 7.23 -6.40
CA GLY A 33 -7.49 6.16 -7.39
C GLY A 33 -8.81 5.52 -7.75
N ARG A 34 -9.69 5.36 -6.78
CA ARG A 34 -11.04 4.81 -7.01
C ARG A 34 -11.86 5.75 -7.90
N ASP A 35 -11.80 7.04 -7.61
CA ASP A 35 -12.47 8.05 -8.42
C ASP A 35 -11.91 8.08 -9.84
N ALA A 36 -10.58 8.01 -9.97
CA ALA A 36 -9.91 7.98 -11.26
C ALA A 36 -10.32 6.75 -12.08
N ALA A 37 -10.44 5.59 -11.45
CA ALA A 37 -10.89 4.39 -12.12
C ALA A 37 -12.31 4.53 -12.66
N THR A 38 -13.21 5.13 -11.88
CA THR A 38 -14.58 5.40 -12.28
C THR A 38 -14.63 6.34 -13.48
N ARG A 39 -13.81 7.38 -13.46
CA ARG A 39 -13.75 8.35 -14.58
C ARG A 39 -13.21 7.71 -15.85
N LEU A 40 -12.19 6.85 -15.72
CA LEU A 40 -11.66 6.14 -16.87
C LEU A 40 -12.68 5.20 -17.48
N GLU A 41 -13.47 4.52 -16.66
CA GLU A 41 -14.55 3.67 -17.14
C GLU A 41 -15.62 4.49 -17.87
N ALA A 42 -15.83 5.72 -17.45
CA ALA A 42 -16.77 6.63 -18.11
C ALA A 42 -16.22 7.24 -19.41
N GLY A 43 -14.98 6.90 -19.78
CA GLY A 43 -14.37 7.35 -21.02
C GLY A 43 -13.47 8.58 -20.87
N GLU A 44 -13.30 9.11 -19.68
CA GLU A 44 -12.38 10.21 -19.45
C GLU A 44 -10.94 9.74 -19.60
N ARG A 45 -10.09 10.65 -20.03
CA ARG A 45 -8.66 10.38 -20.23
C ARG A 45 -7.84 11.51 -19.63
N GLY A 46 -6.65 11.18 -19.12
CA GLY A 46 -5.75 12.21 -18.64
C GLY A 46 -4.59 11.62 -17.85
N ALA A 47 -3.46 12.32 -17.87
CA ALA A 47 -2.28 11.90 -17.12
C ALA A 47 -2.54 11.93 -15.61
N ALA A 48 -3.35 12.85 -15.12
CA ALA A 48 -3.70 12.95 -13.72
C ALA A 48 -4.44 11.70 -13.23
N LEU A 49 -5.35 11.16 -14.03
CA LEU A 49 -6.08 9.94 -13.69
C LEU A 49 -5.16 8.75 -13.57
N ARG A 50 -4.22 8.61 -14.49
CA ARG A 50 -3.24 7.52 -14.45
C ARG A 50 -2.32 7.65 -13.24
N ARG A 51 -1.92 8.87 -12.92
CA ARG A 51 -1.08 9.14 -11.75
C ARG A 51 -1.82 8.74 -10.47
N ASP A 52 -3.09 9.09 -10.36
CA ASP A 52 -3.89 8.75 -9.20
C ASP A 52 -4.05 7.24 -9.03
N LEU A 53 -4.20 6.50 -10.15
CA LEU A 53 -4.24 5.05 -10.12
C LEU A 53 -2.94 4.46 -9.62
N ARG A 54 -1.80 4.97 -10.10
CA ARG A 54 -0.48 4.49 -9.65
C ARG A 54 -0.26 4.79 -8.17
N ASN A 55 -0.63 5.98 -7.74
CA ASN A 55 -0.50 6.37 -6.34
C ASN A 55 -1.37 5.50 -5.43
N ALA A 56 -2.57 5.16 -5.88
CA ALA A 56 -3.45 4.27 -5.14
C ALA A 56 -2.86 2.86 -5.02
N ALA A 57 -2.26 2.35 -6.08
CA ALA A 57 -1.62 1.04 -6.06
C ALA A 57 -0.45 1.03 -5.07
N THR A 58 0.36 2.08 -5.07
CA THR A 58 1.48 2.22 -4.14
C THR A 58 0.97 2.31 -2.70
N ALA A 59 -0.09 3.07 -2.47
CA ALA A 59 -0.69 3.21 -1.15
C ALA A 59 -1.23 1.89 -0.61
N LYS A 60 -1.92 1.11 -1.46
CA LYS A 60 -2.42 -0.20 -1.08
C LYS A 60 -1.28 -1.16 -0.72
N ASP A 61 -0.21 -1.15 -1.51
CA ASP A 61 0.95 -1.96 -1.25
C ASP A 61 1.57 -1.63 0.11
N ARG A 62 1.66 -0.36 0.43
CA ARG A 62 2.20 0.10 1.72
C ARG A 62 1.34 -0.35 2.89
N PHE A 63 0.02 -0.29 2.76
CA PHE A 63 -0.90 -0.83 3.77
C PHE A 63 -0.70 -2.32 3.99
N ILE A 64 -0.62 -3.08 2.90
CA ILE A 64 -0.43 -4.53 2.96
C ILE A 64 0.88 -4.88 3.65
N ARG A 65 1.96 -4.21 3.31
CA ARG A 65 3.27 -4.45 3.90
C ARG A 65 3.29 -4.14 5.40
N SER A 66 2.66 -3.03 5.80
CA SER A 66 2.58 -2.67 7.21
C SER A 66 1.76 -3.68 8.01
N ASN A 67 0.66 -4.16 7.45
CA ASN A 67 -0.16 -5.19 8.09
C ASN A 67 0.60 -6.51 8.22
N LEU A 68 1.35 -6.90 7.19
CA LEU A 68 2.18 -8.10 7.24
C LEU A 68 3.24 -8.00 8.33
N ARG A 69 3.87 -6.86 8.47
CA ARG A 69 4.85 -6.64 9.53
C ARG A 69 4.22 -6.82 10.91
N LEU A 70 3.02 -6.30 11.10
CA LEU A 70 2.30 -6.43 12.36
C LEU A 70 1.97 -7.89 12.67
N VAL A 71 1.47 -8.62 11.68
CA VAL A 71 1.13 -10.03 11.82
C VAL A 71 2.37 -10.86 12.16
N VAL A 72 3.47 -10.64 11.47
CA VAL A 72 4.73 -11.33 11.73
C VAL A 72 5.23 -11.03 13.14
N SER A 73 5.14 -9.77 13.58
CA SER A 73 5.55 -9.38 14.91
C SER A 73 4.74 -10.10 16.00
N ILE A 74 3.43 -10.23 15.80
CA ILE A 74 2.55 -10.96 16.72
C ILE A 74 2.89 -12.45 16.73
N ALA A 75 3.10 -13.05 15.56
CA ALA A 75 3.40 -14.46 15.43
C ALA A 75 4.72 -14.86 16.07
N ARG A 76 5.66 -13.94 16.20
CA ARG A 76 6.97 -14.22 16.80
C ARG A 76 6.95 -14.24 18.33
N ARG A 77 5.91 -13.84 18.94
CA ARG A 77 5.76 -13.91 20.39
C ARG A 77 5.36 -15.34 20.80
#